data_f6c1bd76f11df32907a44803df6a413e
#
_entry.id   f6c1bd76f11df32907a44803df6a413e
#
_cell.length_a   1.000
_cell.length_b   1.000
_cell.length_c   1.000
_cell.angle_alpha   90.00
_cell.angle_beta   90.00
_cell.angle_gamma   90.00
#
_symmetry.space_group_name_H-M   'P 1'
#
loop_
_entity.id
_entity.type
_entity.pdbx_description
1 polymer ?
#
loop_
_entity_poly.entity_id
_entity_poly.type
_entity_poly.pdbx_seq_one_letter_code
_entity_poly.pdbx_strand_id
1 'polypeptide(L)'
;MGLFSRKKKEEEKPKPEETASLAESRRAEEEVATPAAPAVKLPKGEDAHSYQIILRPLITEKGGLLERYGQYLFKVAKDANKIEIKRAVEKLYKVRVDKVNVASVPSKFRRVGEHEGRKPGFKKAIVTLKKGDKIEIAK
;
A
#
# COMPACT_ATOMS: atom_id res chain seq x y z
N MET A 1 -59.72 20.85 8.29
CA MET A 1 -59.37 22.14 7.67
C MET A 1 -58.44 22.87 8.65
N GLY A 2 -57.17 22.94 8.38
CA GLY A 2 -56.19 23.60 9.25
C GLY A 2 -54.95 23.90 8.45
N LEU A 3 -54.84 25.13 8.00
CA LEU A 3 -53.71 25.69 7.26
C LEU A 3 -52.55 25.90 8.22
N PHE A 4 -51.43 25.25 7.99
CA PHE A 4 -50.15 25.57 8.63
C PHE A 4 -49.34 26.51 7.75
N SER A 5 -49.28 27.76 8.18
CA SER A 5 -48.52 28.85 7.63
C SER A 5 -47.01 28.63 7.84
N ARG A 6 -46.25 28.63 6.75
CA ARG A 6 -44.79 28.63 6.77
C ARG A 6 -44.26 30.01 7.17
N LYS A 7 -43.58 30.07 8.30
CA LYS A 7 -42.82 31.25 8.72
C LYS A 7 -41.38 31.14 8.22
N LYS A 8 -41.07 31.92 7.23
CA LYS A 8 -39.73 32.18 6.63
C LYS A 8 -38.90 32.96 7.63
N LYS A 9 -37.81 32.37 8.12
CA LYS A 9 -36.85 33.09 8.99
C LYS A 9 -35.67 33.50 8.15
N GLU A 10 -35.56 34.80 8.05
CA GLU A 10 -34.55 35.62 7.36
C GLU A 10 -33.17 35.43 7.98
N GLU A 11 -32.19 35.26 7.13
CA GLU A 11 -30.80 34.99 7.42
C GLU A 11 -30.06 36.32 7.60
N GLU A 12 -29.61 36.60 8.79
CA GLU A 12 -28.78 37.77 9.10
C GLU A 12 -27.30 37.32 9.17
N LYS A 13 -26.49 37.80 8.21
CA LYS A 13 -25.05 37.67 8.17
C LYS A 13 -24.38 38.60 9.17
N PRO A 14 -23.48 38.16 10.04
CA PRO A 14 -22.54 39.09 10.66
C PRO A 14 -21.30 39.26 9.80
N LYS A 15 -20.91 40.55 9.64
CA LYS A 15 -19.73 41.08 9.02
C LYS A 15 -18.43 40.62 9.67
N PRO A 16 -17.34 40.47 8.91
CA PRO A 16 -16.01 40.22 9.44
C PRO A 16 -15.27 41.57 9.69
N GLU A 17 -14.96 41.85 10.94
CA GLU A 17 -13.87 42.77 11.30
C GLU A 17 -13.46 42.54 12.76
N GLU A 18 -12.13 42.61 13.00
CA GLU A 18 -11.44 42.56 14.29
C GLU A 18 -11.21 41.19 14.94
N THR A 19 -10.22 40.43 14.46
CA THR A 19 -9.24 39.72 15.31
C THR A 19 -7.95 39.43 14.53
N ALA A 20 -7.30 40.42 14.02
CA ALA A 20 -5.98 40.33 13.38
C ALA A 20 -4.90 40.97 14.28
N SER A 21 -4.75 40.55 15.52
CA SER A 21 -3.64 41.05 16.36
C SER A 21 -3.16 40.10 17.49
N LEU A 22 -3.56 38.84 17.51
CA LEU A 22 -3.11 37.88 18.55
C LEU A 22 -2.47 36.60 18.01
N ALA A 23 -2.10 36.55 16.73
CA ALA A 23 -1.48 35.39 16.11
C ALA A 23 0.03 35.59 15.78
N GLU A 24 0.64 36.69 16.20
CA GLU A 24 2.03 37.03 15.84
C GLU A 24 3.06 36.88 16.97
N SER A 25 2.66 36.36 18.14
CA SER A 25 3.56 36.22 19.31
C SER A 25 3.86 34.76 19.72
N ARG A 26 3.54 33.76 18.90
CA ARG A 26 3.85 32.36 19.19
C ARG A 26 4.64 31.65 18.10
N ARG A 27 5.51 32.38 17.41
CA ARG A 27 6.38 31.83 16.36
C ARG A 27 7.86 32.05 16.66
N ALA A 28 8.25 31.77 17.87
CA ALA A 28 9.66 31.67 18.25
C ALA A 28 9.72 30.68 19.42
N GLU A 29 10.44 29.62 19.25
CA GLU A 29 10.78 28.55 20.21
C GLU A 29 10.00 27.24 19.97
N GLU A 30 10.54 26.41 19.11
CA GLU A 30 10.96 25.01 19.35
C GLU A 30 11.44 24.35 18.07
N GLU A 31 12.62 24.75 17.63
CA GLU A 31 13.41 24.00 16.67
C GLU A 31 14.16 22.90 17.43
N VAL A 32 13.45 21.82 17.78
CA VAL A 32 14.11 20.58 18.21
C VAL A 32 14.33 19.74 16.97
N ALA A 33 15.59 19.73 16.55
CA ALA A 33 16.11 18.89 15.47
C ALA A 33 15.87 17.41 15.79
N THR A 34 14.84 16.82 15.20
CA THR A 34 14.75 15.37 15.03
C THR A 34 15.62 14.99 13.83
N PRO A 35 16.54 14.00 13.97
CA PRO A 35 17.36 13.57 12.84
C PRO A 35 16.43 13.05 11.73
N ALA A 36 16.50 13.68 10.59
CA ALA A 36 15.77 13.31 9.39
C ALA A 36 16.10 11.85 9.02
N ALA A 37 15.15 10.95 9.24
CA ALA A 37 15.15 9.67 8.56
C ALA A 37 15.25 9.93 7.04
N PRO A 38 16.04 9.16 6.28
CA PRO A 38 16.20 9.37 4.86
C PRO A 38 14.81 9.29 4.23
N ALA A 39 14.34 10.40 3.71
CA ALA A 39 13.09 10.48 2.96
C ALA A 39 13.23 9.55 1.75
N VAL A 40 12.63 8.38 1.84
CA VAL A 40 12.46 7.49 0.70
C VAL A 40 11.62 8.28 -0.30
N LYS A 41 12.27 8.83 -1.33
CA LYS A 41 11.60 9.47 -2.46
C LYS A 41 10.70 8.41 -3.10
N LEU A 42 9.42 8.44 -2.77
CA LEU A 42 8.41 7.66 -3.47
C LEU A 42 8.44 8.12 -4.95
N PRO A 43 8.72 7.23 -5.89
CA PRO A 43 8.70 7.59 -7.31
C PRO A 43 7.30 8.08 -7.69
N LYS A 44 7.23 9.31 -8.19
CA LYS A 44 6.00 9.89 -8.75
C LYS A 44 5.76 9.26 -10.11
N GLY A 45 4.59 8.67 -10.31
CA GLY A 45 4.16 8.21 -11.62
C GLY A 45 3.80 6.73 -11.68
N GLU A 46 3.97 6.12 -12.83
CA GLU A 46 3.61 4.72 -13.13
C GLU A 46 4.24 3.68 -12.18
N ASP A 47 5.35 4.02 -11.54
CA ASP A 47 6.03 3.16 -10.58
C ASP A 47 5.26 3.01 -9.26
N ALA A 48 4.53 4.05 -8.82
CA ALA A 48 3.72 4.00 -7.61
C ALA A 48 2.66 2.88 -7.66
N HIS A 49 2.04 2.67 -8.82
CA HIS A 49 1.09 1.58 -9.02
C HIS A 49 1.76 0.19 -8.94
N SER A 50 2.99 0.06 -9.41
CA SER A 50 3.76 -1.18 -9.33
C SER A 50 4.08 -1.59 -7.89
N TYR A 51 4.39 -0.63 -7.01
CA TYR A 51 4.60 -0.87 -5.57
C TYR A 51 3.31 -1.26 -4.83
N GLN A 52 2.15 -0.80 -5.30
CA GLN A 52 0.86 -1.21 -4.74
C GLN A 52 0.51 -2.65 -5.10
N ILE A 53 0.93 -3.13 -6.26
CA ILE A 53 0.68 -4.48 -6.74
C ILE A 53 1.55 -5.50 -6.01
N ILE A 54 2.84 -5.24 -5.86
CA ILE A 54 3.80 -6.14 -5.21
C ILE A 54 4.04 -5.66 -3.78
N LEU A 55 3.47 -6.37 -2.81
CA LEU A 55 3.54 -5.99 -1.41
C LEU A 55 4.89 -6.34 -0.79
N ARG A 56 5.37 -7.57 -1.02
CA ARG A 56 6.67 -8.05 -0.51
C ARG A 56 7.07 -9.39 -1.14
N PRO A 57 8.36 -9.72 -1.21
CA PRO A 57 8.80 -11.06 -1.55
C PRO A 57 8.44 -12.04 -0.42
N LEU A 58 8.21 -13.31 -0.78
CA LEU A 58 7.95 -14.40 0.17
C LEU A 58 9.18 -15.28 0.25
N ILE A 59 9.96 -15.10 1.30
CA ILE A 59 11.13 -15.90 1.59
C ILE A 59 10.68 -17.13 2.40
N THR A 60 10.76 -18.30 1.79
CA THR A 60 10.45 -19.59 2.40
C THR A 60 11.49 -20.62 1.97
N GLU A 61 11.67 -21.71 2.72
CA GLU A 61 12.60 -22.77 2.32
C GLU A 61 12.31 -23.29 0.91
N LYS A 62 11.03 -23.52 0.59
CA LYS A 62 10.60 -23.89 -0.76
C LYS A 62 10.89 -22.79 -1.78
N GLY A 63 10.79 -21.52 -1.40
CA GLY A 63 11.12 -20.39 -2.24
C GLY A 63 12.59 -20.38 -2.64
N GLY A 64 13.49 -20.68 -1.70
CA GLY A 64 14.93 -20.79 -1.97
C GLY A 64 15.29 -21.94 -2.94
N LEU A 65 14.55 -23.04 -2.91
CA LEU A 65 14.71 -24.10 -3.91
C LEU A 65 14.22 -23.65 -5.29
N LEU A 66 13.12 -22.92 -5.36
CA LEU A 66 12.55 -22.40 -6.61
C LEU A 66 13.44 -21.32 -7.26
N GLU A 67 14.17 -20.56 -6.46
CA GLU A 67 15.12 -19.56 -6.92
C GLU A 67 16.20 -20.16 -7.83
N ARG A 68 16.65 -21.41 -7.55
CA ARG A 68 17.61 -22.15 -8.40
C ARG A 68 17.06 -22.41 -9.81
N TYR A 69 15.74 -22.43 -9.94
CA TYR A 69 15.04 -22.59 -11.23
C TYR A 69 14.59 -21.25 -11.83
N GLY A 70 15.08 -20.13 -11.29
CA GLY A 70 14.67 -18.78 -11.73
C GLY A 70 13.24 -18.43 -11.40
N GLN A 71 12.67 -19.04 -10.34
CA GLN A 71 11.30 -18.79 -9.89
C GLN A 71 11.29 -18.07 -8.55
N TYR A 72 10.57 -16.98 -8.49
CA TYR A 72 10.48 -16.11 -7.31
C TYR A 72 9.04 -15.99 -6.82
N LEU A 73 8.87 -15.94 -5.49
CA LEU A 73 7.56 -15.83 -4.87
C LEU A 73 7.34 -14.41 -4.34
N PHE A 74 6.19 -13.84 -4.69
CA PHE A 74 5.77 -12.54 -4.19
C PHE A 74 4.38 -12.60 -3.55
N LYS A 75 4.19 -11.86 -2.46
CA LYS A 75 2.86 -11.53 -1.97
C LYS A 75 2.37 -10.32 -2.76
N VAL A 76 1.20 -10.46 -3.37
CA VAL A 76 0.61 -9.43 -4.24
C VAL A 76 -0.73 -8.96 -3.70
N ALA A 77 -1.20 -7.81 -4.20
CA ALA A 77 -2.52 -7.30 -3.90
C ALA A 77 -3.60 -8.31 -4.32
N LYS A 78 -4.73 -8.33 -3.61
CA LYS A 78 -5.81 -9.30 -3.86
C LYS A 78 -6.42 -9.12 -5.25
N ASP A 79 -6.52 -7.89 -5.70
CA ASP A 79 -7.21 -7.51 -6.94
C ASP A 79 -6.28 -7.58 -8.18
N ALA A 80 -4.96 -7.68 -7.96
CA ALA A 80 -3.96 -7.66 -9.03
C ALA A 80 -4.12 -8.79 -10.05
N ASN A 81 -4.06 -8.46 -11.34
CA ASN A 81 -4.13 -9.39 -12.45
C ASN A 81 -2.72 -9.90 -12.83
N LYS A 82 -2.63 -11.04 -13.54
CA LYS A 82 -1.36 -11.64 -14.00
C LYS A 82 -0.54 -10.67 -14.86
N ILE A 83 -1.19 -9.91 -15.75
CA ILE A 83 -0.54 -8.95 -16.65
C ILE A 83 0.05 -7.79 -15.85
N GLU A 84 -0.68 -7.28 -14.89
CA GLU A 84 -0.22 -6.20 -14.00
C GLU A 84 0.95 -6.64 -13.13
N ILE A 85 0.87 -7.86 -12.56
CA ILE A 85 1.96 -8.44 -11.78
C ILE A 85 3.22 -8.59 -12.62
N LYS A 86 3.11 -9.08 -13.88
CA LYS A 86 4.22 -9.19 -14.80
C LYS A 86 4.89 -7.83 -15.03
N ARG A 87 4.11 -6.81 -15.43
CA ARG A 87 4.61 -5.45 -15.66
C ARG A 87 5.23 -4.83 -14.41
N ALA A 88 4.62 -5.07 -13.23
CA ALA A 88 5.13 -4.56 -11.97
C ALA A 88 6.49 -5.16 -11.61
N VAL A 89 6.67 -6.49 -11.78
CA VAL A 89 7.97 -7.16 -11.55
C VAL A 89 9.03 -6.66 -12.54
N GLU A 90 8.70 -6.58 -13.82
CA GLU A 90 9.61 -6.10 -14.86
C GLU A 90 10.07 -4.66 -14.59
N LYS A 91 9.18 -3.77 -14.15
CA LYS A 91 9.50 -2.38 -13.81
C LYS A 91 10.35 -2.26 -12.54
N LEU A 92 9.97 -2.97 -11.46
CA LEU A 92 10.62 -2.83 -10.16
C LEU A 92 12.02 -3.46 -10.12
N TYR A 93 12.16 -4.65 -10.69
CA TYR A 93 13.41 -5.42 -10.63
C TYR A 93 14.23 -5.34 -11.92
N LYS A 94 13.70 -4.68 -12.96
CA LYS A 94 14.37 -4.52 -14.28
C LYS A 94 14.78 -5.86 -14.90
N VAL A 95 13.94 -6.88 -14.73
CA VAL A 95 14.15 -8.25 -15.22
C VAL A 95 13.08 -8.62 -16.24
N ARG A 96 13.33 -9.61 -17.06
CA ARG A 96 12.36 -10.12 -18.04
C ARG A 96 11.60 -11.32 -17.48
N VAL A 97 10.29 -11.21 -17.43
CA VAL A 97 9.41 -12.26 -16.92
C VAL A 97 8.90 -13.14 -18.06
N ASP A 98 9.07 -14.44 -17.93
CA ASP A 98 8.52 -15.44 -18.86
C ASP A 98 7.06 -15.75 -18.49
N LYS A 99 6.82 -16.27 -17.28
CA LYS A 99 5.51 -16.75 -16.83
C LYS A 99 5.17 -16.28 -15.43
N VAL A 100 3.88 -15.99 -15.20
CA VAL A 100 3.34 -15.65 -13.88
C VAL A 100 2.21 -16.62 -13.52
N ASN A 101 2.37 -17.35 -12.43
CA ASN A 101 1.35 -18.20 -11.85
C ASN A 101 0.84 -17.55 -10.57
N VAL A 102 -0.47 -17.39 -10.46
CA VAL A 102 -1.12 -16.76 -9.30
C VAL A 102 -1.88 -17.80 -8.51
N ALA A 103 -1.72 -17.80 -7.20
CA ALA A 103 -2.45 -18.65 -6.27
C ALA A 103 -3.04 -17.83 -5.12
N SER A 104 -4.33 -18.00 -4.88
CA SER A 104 -5.02 -17.40 -3.76
C SER A 104 -5.00 -18.34 -2.56
N VAL A 105 -4.51 -17.84 -1.43
CA VAL A 105 -4.49 -18.59 -0.16
C VAL A 105 -5.69 -18.13 0.65
N PRO A 106 -6.66 -18.99 0.94
CA PRO A 106 -7.85 -18.62 1.72
C PRO A 106 -7.51 -18.29 3.16
N SER A 107 -8.40 -17.57 3.82
CA SER A 107 -8.31 -17.31 5.26
C SER A 107 -8.45 -18.62 6.04
N LYS A 108 -7.69 -18.75 7.12
CA LYS A 108 -7.77 -19.93 8.01
C LYS A 108 -8.29 -19.51 9.38
N PHE A 109 -9.21 -20.32 9.89
CA PHE A 109 -9.67 -20.20 11.25
C PHE A 109 -8.56 -20.65 12.21
N ARG A 110 -8.35 -19.92 13.32
CA ARG A 110 -7.37 -20.22 14.33
C ARG A 110 -7.96 -19.98 15.70
N ARG A 111 -7.75 -20.91 16.62
CA ARG A 111 -8.13 -20.79 18.03
C ARG A 111 -6.87 -20.75 18.88
N VAL A 112 -6.81 -19.84 19.81
CA VAL A 112 -5.74 -19.72 20.81
C VAL A 112 -6.41 -19.65 22.18
N GLY A 113 -6.35 -20.78 22.90
CA GLY A 113 -7.11 -20.95 24.12
C GLY A 113 -8.61 -20.87 23.88
N GLU A 114 -9.31 -19.96 24.58
CA GLU A 114 -10.74 -19.71 24.42
C GLU A 114 -11.08 -18.72 23.30
N HIS A 115 -10.08 -18.00 22.80
CA HIS A 115 -10.29 -16.97 21.77
C HIS A 115 -10.21 -17.55 20.37
N GLU A 116 -11.26 -17.30 19.61
CA GLU A 116 -11.34 -17.69 18.20
C GLU A 116 -11.03 -16.49 17.31
N GLY A 117 -10.25 -16.74 16.27
CA GLY A 117 -9.85 -15.69 15.32
C GLY A 117 -9.63 -16.22 13.91
N ARG A 118 -9.56 -15.31 12.94
CA ARG A 118 -9.27 -15.63 11.54
C ARG A 118 -7.93 -15.05 11.11
N LYS A 119 -7.04 -15.91 10.64
CA LYS A 119 -5.85 -15.46 9.91
C LYS A 119 -6.29 -15.07 8.49
N PRO A 120 -6.11 -13.80 8.07
CA PRO A 120 -6.52 -13.36 6.75
C PRO A 120 -5.79 -14.11 5.64
N GLY A 121 -6.49 -14.41 4.56
CA GLY A 121 -5.92 -14.97 3.35
C GLY A 121 -5.11 -13.92 2.58
N PHE A 122 -4.30 -14.38 1.63
CA PHE A 122 -3.50 -13.52 0.78
C PHE A 122 -3.33 -14.13 -0.62
N LYS A 123 -3.01 -13.29 -1.59
CA LYS A 123 -2.69 -13.70 -2.94
C LYS A 123 -1.17 -13.77 -3.10
N LYS A 124 -0.67 -14.85 -3.68
CA LYS A 124 0.75 -15.03 -3.99
C LYS A 124 0.95 -15.24 -5.48
N ALA A 125 2.02 -14.72 -6.01
CA ALA A 125 2.46 -14.91 -7.37
C ALA A 125 3.77 -15.69 -7.39
N ILE A 126 3.89 -16.65 -8.29
CA ILE A 126 5.11 -17.35 -8.61
C ILE A 126 5.53 -16.82 -9.98
N VAL A 127 6.64 -16.11 -10.02
CA VAL A 127 7.15 -15.46 -11.21
C VAL A 127 8.34 -16.26 -11.71
N THR A 128 8.28 -16.72 -12.94
CA THR A 128 9.37 -17.39 -13.65
C THR A 128 10.08 -16.36 -14.52
N LEU A 129 11.37 -16.17 -14.33
CA LEU A 129 12.19 -15.26 -15.12
C LEU A 129 12.70 -15.95 -16.39
N LYS A 130 13.08 -15.15 -17.37
CA LYS A 130 13.83 -15.65 -18.53
C LYS A 130 15.23 -16.08 -18.10
N LYS A 131 15.80 -17.05 -18.80
CA LYS A 131 17.16 -17.55 -18.54
C LYS A 131 18.17 -16.39 -18.57
N GLY A 132 18.99 -16.31 -17.54
CA GLY A 132 20.03 -15.28 -17.39
C GLY A 132 19.67 -14.13 -16.42
N ASP A 133 18.38 -13.90 -16.16
CA ASP A 133 17.95 -12.85 -15.23
C ASP A 133 17.85 -13.42 -13.79
N LYS A 134 18.29 -12.63 -12.81
CA LYS A 134 18.19 -12.96 -11.37
C LYS A 134 17.67 -11.76 -10.59
N ILE A 135 16.93 -12.01 -9.55
CA ILE A 135 16.47 -10.99 -8.61
C ILE A 135 17.22 -11.19 -7.29
N GLU A 136 17.91 -10.14 -6.83
CA GLU A 136 18.51 -10.13 -5.50
C GLU A 136 17.47 -9.73 -4.48
N ILE A 137 17.04 -10.70 -3.67
CA ILE A 137 16.12 -10.45 -2.55
C ILE A 137 16.97 -10.35 -1.29
N ALA A 138 17.03 -9.15 -0.70
CA ALA A 138 17.68 -8.96 0.60
C ALA A 138 16.99 -9.86 1.65
N LYS A 139 17.80 -10.68 2.31
CA LYS A 139 17.37 -11.57 3.38
C LYS A 139 17.29 -10.85 4.71
#